data_6a86dbc250a45c4d1637828964416c06
#
_entry.id   6a86dbc250a45c4d1637828964416c06
#
_cell.length_a   1.000
_cell.length_b   1.000
_cell.length_c   1.000
_cell.angle_alpha   90.00
_cell.angle_beta   90.00
_cell.angle_gamma   90.00
#
_symmetry.space_group_name_H-M   'P 1'
#
loop_
_entity.id
_entity.type
_entity.pdbx_description
1 polymer ?
#
loop_
_entity_poly.entity_id
_entity_poly.type
_entity_poly.pdbx_seq_one_letter_code
_entity_poly.pdbx_strand_id
1 'polypeptide(L)'
;MKPSTYITVPCIFFAVLFFAIAFFNDNYAWALYAVPFIIICAGVFVMSPQIDWWVLKKNPQPLPTHLENYLAQHQTYYKKLSPELKTLYSKKAALFLLGNNFFRPASDENERAKVPEDLKLIIAVAAAQILLGREEVYFAKFDNYMICPNTFPTPVYPSQHNSELFALDGVVIFSAPALVHGFTQQPRAFQLATYELGRVFFSTVASTETIPNLDISQWNVLENISSMNKNFIESTIGLANPDLMGVATHHFFNFPQKFNQLLPDVFQLLCNAFNQNPLKEMNPIIASQKL
;
A
#
# COMPACT_ATOMS: atom_id res chain seq x y z
N MET A 1 -16.45 12.98 9.26
CA MET A 1 -16.49 12.45 10.65
C MET A 1 -16.10 10.99 10.61
N LYS A 2 -15.38 10.51 11.62
CA LYS A 2 -15.03 9.08 11.73
C LYS A 2 -16.31 8.26 11.99
N PRO A 3 -16.44 7.04 11.43
CA PRO A 3 -17.61 6.19 11.66
C PRO A 3 -17.93 5.92 13.14
N SER A 4 -16.92 5.69 13.96
CA SER A 4 -17.04 5.50 15.41
C SER A 4 -17.73 6.68 16.10
N THR A 5 -17.58 7.91 15.60
CA THR A 5 -18.17 9.11 16.16
C THR A 5 -19.71 9.09 16.09
N TYR A 6 -20.31 8.43 15.07
CA TYR A 6 -21.77 8.29 14.96
C TYR A 6 -22.39 7.46 16.09
N ILE A 7 -21.61 6.59 16.72
CA ILE A 7 -22.03 5.80 17.89
C ILE A 7 -21.72 6.57 19.17
N THR A 8 -20.53 7.16 19.27
CA THR A 8 -20.05 7.81 20.49
C THR A 8 -20.89 9.05 20.85
N VAL A 9 -21.23 9.90 19.87
CA VAL A 9 -21.98 11.14 20.13
C VAL A 9 -23.36 10.90 20.73
N PRO A 10 -24.22 10.03 20.18
CA PRO A 10 -25.50 9.71 20.81
C PRO A 10 -25.36 9.10 22.22
N CYS A 11 -24.37 8.24 22.42
CA CYS A 11 -24.14 7.62 23.74
C CYS A 11 -23.75 8.67 24.79
N ILE A 12 -22.85 9.61 24.45
CA ILE A 12 -22.49 10.72 25.34
C ILE A 12 -23.74 11.57 25.65
N PHE A 13 -24.55 11.89 24.62
CA PHE A 13 -25.76 12.68 24.80
C PHE A 13 -26.72 12.01 25.81
N PHE A 14 -27.01 10.71 25.66
CA PHE A 14 -27.87 10.00 26.60
C PHE A 14 -27.28 9.89 27.99
N ALA A 15 -25.98 9.63 28.12
CA ALA A 15 -25.31 9.61 29.42
C ALA A 15 -25.46 10.96 30.16
N VAL A 16 -25.20 12.07 29.47
CA VAL A 16 -25.35 13.41 30.03
C VAL A 16 -26.80 13.70 30.37
N LEU A 17 -27.77 13.29 29.54
CA LEU A 17 -29.19 13.48 29.78
C LEU A 17 -29.64 12.78 31.07
N PHE A 18 -29.23 11.52 31.28
CA PHE A 18 -29.60 10.78 32.51
C PHE A 18 -28.97 11.37 33.77
N PHE A 19 -27.74 11.88 33.68
CA PHE A 19 -27.14 12.62 34.77
C PHE A 19 -27.85 13.94 35.08
N ALA A 20 -28.28 14.68 34.05
CA ALA A 20 -29.05 15.88 34.21
C ALA A 20 -30.40 15.60 34.88
N ILE A 21 -31.12 14.59 34.44
CA ILE A 21 -32.41 14.15 35.04
C ILE A 21 -32.19 13.76 36.53
N ALA A 22 -31.13 13.04 36.84
CA ALA A 22 -30.82 12.64 38.22
C ALA A 22 -30.59 13.87 39.10
N PHE A 23 -29.86 14.86 38.57
CA PHE A 23 -29.56 16.13 39.29
C PHE A 23 -30.81 16.98 39.52
N PHE A 24 -31.63 17.23 38.48
CA PHE A 24 -32.79 18.11 38.60
C PHE A 24 -33.95 17.50 39.39
N ASN A 25 -34.07 16.14 39.47
CA ASN A 25 -35.12 15.45 40.20
C ASN A 25 -34.70 15.00 41.61
N ASP A 26 -33.49 15.34 42.06
CA ASP A 26 -32.90 14.89 43.34
C ASP A 26 -32.98 13.35 43.52
N ASN A 27 -33.05 12.61 42.43
CA ASN A 27 -33.17 11.15 42.41
C ASN A 27 -31.99 10.49 41.69
N TYR A 28 -30.98 10.09 42.44
CA TYR A 28 -29.75 9.50 41.92
C TYR A 28 -29.93 8.12 41.24
N ALA A 29 -31.11 7.48 41.40
CA ALA A 29 -31.38 6.24 40.68
C ALA A 29 -31.36 6.40 39.16
N TRP A 30 -31.68 7.60 38.65
CA TRP A 30 -31.58 7.91 37.23
C TRP A 30 -30.14 7.89 36.70
N ALA A 31 -29.15 8.13 37.54
CA ALA A 31 -27.74 8.07 37.13
C ALA A 31 -27.30 6.62 36.73
N LEU A 32 -27.99 5.58 37.27
CA LEU A 32 -27.70 4.19 36.90
C LEU A 32 -28.01 3.93 35.41
N TYR A 33 -28.99 4.64 34.83
CA TYR A 33 -29.30 4.48 33.40
C TYR A 33 -28.23 5.11 32.49
N ALA A 34 -27.34 5.94 33.00
CA ALA A 34 -26.18 6.41 32.24
C ALA A 34 -25.09 5.37 32.09
N VAL A 35 -24.99 4.38 32.99
CA VAL A 35 -23.89 3.39 33.03
C VAL A 35 -23.77 2.60 31.72
N PRO A 36 -24.84 2.04 31.13
CA PRO A 36 -24.73 1.31 29.85
C PRO A 36 -24.14 2.19 28.75
N PHE A 37 -24.50 3.47 28.65
CA PHE A 37 -23.98 4.35 27.62
C PHE A 37 -22.51 4.68 27.81
N ILE A 38 -22.07 4.80 29.08
CA ILE A 38 -20.65 4.99 29.40
C ILE A 38 -19.83 3.74 29.01
N ILE A 39 -20.36 2.55 29.29
CA ILE A 39 -19.70 1.28 28.92
C ILE A 39 -19.59 1.16 27.40
N ILE A 40 -20.70 1.50 26.67
CA ILE A 40 -20.67 1.50 25.19
C ILE A 40 -19.66 2.51 24.68
N CYS A 41 -19.61 3.74 25.21
CA CYS A 41 -18.63 4.74 24.83
C CYS A 41 -17.19 4.24 25.02
N ALA A 42 -16.89 3.63 26.17
CA ALA A 42 -15.59 3.07 26.46
C ALA A 42 -15.22 1.95 25.47
N GLY A 43 -16.16 1.03 25.20
CA GLY A 43 -15.97 -0.05 24.23
C GLY A 43 -15.74 0.48 22.80
N VAL A 44 -16.55 1.43 22.34
CA VAL A 44 -16.38 2.07 21.03
C VAL A 44 -15.08 2.84 20.96
N PHE A 45 -14.66 3.52 22.02
CA PHE A 45 -13.38 4.23 22.05
C PHE A 45 -12.19 3.27 21.86
N VAL A 46 -12.17 2.15 22.57
CA VAL A 46 -11.13 1.13 22.43
C VAL A 46 -11.15 0.48 21.06
N MET A 47 -12.33 0.21 20.50
CA MET A 47 -12.50 -0.46 19.20
C MET A 47 -12.61 0.53 18.03
N SER A 48 -12.47 1.83 18.25
CA SER A 48 -12.65 2.85 17.19
C SER A 48 -11.78 2.60 15.96
N PRO A 49 -10.48 2.21 16.05
CA PRO A 49 -9.69 1.94 14.86
C PRO A 49 -10.25 0.78 14.02
N GLN A 50 -10.73 -0.29 14.67
CA GLN A 50 -11.29 -1.45 14.01
C GLN A 50 -12.65 -1.14 13.36
N ILE A 51 -13.52 -0.40 14.08
CA ILE A 51 -14.83 0.03 13.57
C ILE A 51 -14.65 0.96 12.36
N ASP A 52 -13.79 1.97 12.50
CA ASP A 52 -13.52 2.92 11.43
C ASP A 52 -12.92 2.22 10.21
N TRP A 53 -11.96 1.31 10.42
CA TRP A 53 -11.37 0.52 9.35
C TRP A 53 -12.40 -0.37 8.64
N TRP A 54 -13.24 -1.07 9.39
CA TRP A 54 -14.25 -1.96 8.81
C TRP A 54 -15.28 -1.20 7.94
N VAL A 55 -15.70 -0.02 8.36
CA VAL A 55 -16.62 0.84 7.59
C VAL A 55 -15.92 1.41 6.36
N LEU A 56 -14.70 1.91 6.51
CA LEU A 56 -13.90 2.46 5.40
C LEU A 56 -13.57 1.38 4.36
N LYS A 57 -13.28 0.14 4.80
CA LYS A 57 -13.04 -0.98 3.89
C LYS A 57 -14.28 -1.31 3.05
N LYS A 58 -15.49 -1.23 3.65
CA LYS A 58 -16.75 -1.47 2.90
C LYS A 58 -17.10 -0.36 1.92
N ASN A 59 -16.82 0.89 2.30
CA ASN A 59 -17.14 2.07 1.50
C ASN A 59 -15.91 2.99 1.39
N PRO A 60 -14.86 2.54 0.65
CA PRO A 60 -13.65 3.33 0.52
C PRO A 60 -13.95 4.65 -0.20
N GLN A 61 -13.47 5.74 0.38
CA GLN A 61 -13.52 7.06 -0.24
C GLN A 61 -12.64 7.07 -1.48
N PRO A 62 -13.04 7.69 -2.59
CA PRO A 62 -12.19 7.86 -3.74
C PRO A 62 -10.97 8.73 -3.39
N LEU A 63 -9.90 8.58 -4.16
CA LEU A 63 -8.76 9.49 -4.05
C LEU A 63 -9.20 10.93 -4.33
N PRO A 64 -8.59 11.94 -3.67
CA PRO A 64 -8.79 13.33 -4.03
C PRO A 64 -8.48 13.58 -5.51
N THR A 65 -9.27 14.42 -6.18
CA THR A 65 -9.19 14.65 -7.63
C THR A 65 -7.79 15.05 -8.12
N HIS A 66 -7.05 15.84 -7.33
CA HIS A 66 -5.69 16.23 -7.68
C HIS A 66 -4.72 15.02 -7.71
N LEU A 67 -4.89 14.04 -6.81
CA LEU A 67 -4.10 12.81 -6.79
C LEU A 67 -4.50 11.88 -7.94
N GLU A 68 -5.79 11.79 -8.27
CA GLU A 68 -6.24 11.02 -9.44
C GLU A 68 -5.70 11.61 -10.76
N ASN A 69 -5.68 12.93 -10.89
CA ASN A 69 -5.10 13.60 -12.04
C ASN A 69 -3.59 13.34 -12.17
N TYR A 70 -2.87 13.40 -11.04
CA TYR A 70 -1.43 13.08 -11.00
C TYR A 70 -1.17 11.63 -11.42
N LEU A 71 -1.98 10.69 -10.94
CA LEU A 71 -1.94 9.28 -11.32
C LEU A 71 -2.22 9.08 -12.82
N ALA A 72 -3.26 9.73 -13.35
CA ALA A 72 -3.62 9.65 -14.76
C ALA A 72 -2.55 10.24 -15.69
N GLN A 73 -1.76 11.19 -15.23
CA GLN A 73 -0.66 11.77 -16.01
C GLN A 73 0.56 10.86 -16.07
N HIS A 74 0.95 10.25 -14.95
CA HIS A 74 2.27 9.63 -14.82
C HIS A 74 2.25 8.09 -14.87
N GLN A 75 1.16 7.42 -14.48
CA GLN A 75 1.16 5.97 -14.39
C GLN A 75 0.64 5.28 -15.65
N THR A 76 1.54 4.62 -16.38
CA THR A 76 1.23 3.92 -17.63
C THR A 76 0.25 2.76 -17.45
N TYR A 77 0.36 2.02 -16.34
CA TYR A 77 -0.54 0.92 -16.01
C TYR A 77 -1.98 1.41 -15.81
N TYR A 78 -2.18 2.46 -15.00
CA TYR A 78 -3.49 3.06 -14.75
C TYR A 78 -4.20 3.52 -16.04
N LYS A 79 -3.45 4.07 -16.99
CA LYS A 79 -4.02 4.54 -18.27
C LYS A 79 -4.69 3.43 -19.06
N LYS A 80 -4.20 2.19 -18.95
CA LYS A 80 -4.68 1.01 -19.68
C LYS A 80 -5.87 0.33 -19.02
N LEU A 81 -6.23 0.68 -17.79
CA LEU A 81 -7.34 0.08 -17.06
C LEU A 81 -8.70 0.55 -17.59
N SER A 82 -9.70 -0.34 -17.55
CA SER A 82 -11.11 0.03 -17.78
C SER A 82 -11.60 1.01 -16.71
N PRO A 83 -12.70 1.76 -16.93
CA PRO A 83 -13.24 2.69 -15.94
C PRO A 83 -13.53 2.03 -14.58
N GLU A 84 -14.07 0.80 -14.59
CA GLU A 84 -14.39 0.01 -13.39
C GLU A 84 -13.12 -0.34 -12.62
N LEU A 85 -12.09 -0.80 -13.33
CA LEU A 85 -10.81 -1.12 -12.73
C LEU A 85 -10.05 0.10 -12.24
N LYS A 86 -10.17 1.25 -12.90
CA LYS A 86 -9.64 2.52 -12.39
C LYS A 86 -10.29 2.89 -11.05
N THR A 87 -11.60 2.71 -10.95
CA THR A 87 -12.32 2.94 -9.69
C THR A 87 -11.84 2.00 -8.58
N LEU A 88 -11.71 0.70 -8.87
CA LEU A 88 -11.20 -0.28 -7.92
C LEU A 88 -9.75 0.02 -7.51
N TYR A 89 -8.91 0.39 -8.47
CA TYR A 89 -7.52 0.76 -8.25
C TYR A 89 -7.39 1.98 -7.33
N SER A 90 -8.17 3.04 -7.61
CA SER A 90 -8.21 4.25 -6.78
C SER A 90 -8.70 3.96 -5.36
N LYS A 91 -9.70 3.10 -5.21
CA LYS A 91 -10.19 2.64 -3.90
C LYS A 91 -9.11 1.87 -3.12
N LYS A 92 -8.40 0.94 -3.77
CA LYS A 92 -7.31 0.19 -3.13
C LYS A 92 -6.16 1.10 -2.71
N ALA A 93 -5.76 2.04 -3.57
CA ALA A 93 -4.75 3.04 -3.23
C ALA A 93 -5.18 3.92 -2.04
N ALA A 94 -6.44 4.36 -2.00
CA ALA A 94 -6.97 5.13 -0.87
C ALA A 94 -6.98 4.33 0.43
N LEU A 95 -7.40 3.06 0.39
CA LEU A 95 -7.37 2.17 1.56
C LEU A 95 -5.93 1.90 2.03
N PHE A 96 -5.00 1.75 1.09
CA PHE A 96 -3.59 1.57 1.44
C PHE A 96 -3.01 2.80 2.14
N LEU A 97 -3.36 4.01 1.67
CA LEU A 97 -2.96 5.26 2.33
C LEU A 97 -3.51 5.40 3.74
N LEU A 98 -4.73 4.91 3.98
CA LEU A 98 -5.39 4.99 5.28
C LEU A 98 -4.92 3.91 6.27
N GLY A 99 -4.55 2.74 5.76
CA GLY A 99 -4.19 1.58 6.58
C GLY A 99 -2.71 1.48 6.95
N ASN A 100 -1.85 2.37 6.43
CA ASN A 100 -0.41 2.31 6.62
C ASN A 100 0.18 3.60 7.18
N ASN A 101 1.33 3.48 7.82
CA ASN A 101 2.06 4.59 8.40
C ASN A 101 3.15 5.07 7.43
N PHE A 102 3.18 6.38 7.19
CA PHE A 102 4.21 7.03 6.37
C PHE A 102 4.94 8.05 7.20
N PHE A 103 6.27 7.96 7.30
CA PHE A 103 7.07 8.86 8.12
C PHE A 103 8.41 9.17 7.48
N ARG A 104 9.06 10.21 7.96
CA ARG A 104 10.43 10.58 7.63
C ARG A 104 11.35 10.20 8.78
N PRO A 105 12.64 9.95 8.53
CA PRO A 105 13.60 9.83 9.61
C PRO A 105 13.57 11.12 10.44
N ALA A 106 13.50 11.00 11.76
CA ALA A 106 13.52 12.14 12.66
C ALA A 106 14.93 12.75 12.68
N SER A 107 15.06 14.00 12.22
CA SER A 107 16.27 14.80 12.42
C SER A 107 16.26 15.55 13.75
N ASP A 108 15.07 15.80 14.31
CA ASP A 108 14.84 16.39 15.64
C ASP A 108 13.49 15.94 16.18
N GLU A 109 13.37 15.72 17.51
CA GLU A 109 12.15 15.25 18.19
C GLU A 109 10.92 16.16 17.98
N ASN A 110 11.11 17.41 17.53
CA ASN A 110 10.05 18.40 17.36
C ASN A 110 9.49 18.50 15.94
N GLU A 111 10.10 17.91 14.91
CA GLU A 111 9.60 17.96 13.53
C GLU A 111 9.44 16.55 12.95
N ARG A 112 8.36 15.87 13.29
CA ARG A 112 7.79 14.82 12.42
C ARG A 112 7.25 15.49 11.16
N ALA A 113 8.14 15.92 10.27
CA ALA A 113 7.75 16.54 9.02
C ALA A 113 6.80 15.60 8.29
N LYS A 114 5.58 16.08 7.99
CA LYS A 114 4.59 15.29 7.26
C LYS A 114 5.18 14.87 5.91
N VAL A 115 5.06 13.59 5.60
CA VAL A 115 5.41 13.08 4.27
C VAL A 115 4.46 13.71 3.25
N PRO A 116 4.95 14.30 2.15
CA PRO A 116 4.11 14.81 1.06
C PRO A 116 3.14 13.75 0.52
N GLU A 117 1.95 14.16 0.12
CA GLU A 117 0.88 13.25 -0.32
C GLU A 117 1.23 12.52 -1.63
N ASP A 118 1.93 13.19 -2.52
CA ASP A 118 2.42 12.61 -3.78
C ASP A 118 3.40 11.46 -3.56
N LEU A 119 4.32 11.59 -2.58
CA LEU A 119 5.24 10.51 -2.23
C LEU A 119 4.51 9.28 -1.64
N LYS A 120 3.54 9.52 -0.76
CA LYS A 120 2.69 8.44 -0.24
C LYS A 120 1.90 7.76 -1.36
N LEU A 121 1.37 8.56 -2.29
CA LEU A 121 0.61 8.07 -3.43
C LEU A 121 1.45 7.14 -4.31
N ILE A 122 2.71 7.45 -4.60
CA ILE A 122 3.59 6.61 -5.40
C ILE A 122 3.68 5.19 -4.83
N ILE A 123 3.83 5.06 -3.51
CA ILE A 123 3.88 3.77 -2.84
C ILE A 123 2.50 3.09 -2.87
N ALA A 124 1.44 3.83 -2.57
CA ALA A 124 0.08 3.30 -2.53
C ALA A 124 -0.40 2.77 -3.89
N VAL A 125 -0.03 3.45 -4.98
CA VAL A 125 -0.42 3.00 -6.32
C VAL A 125 0.40 1.79 -6.80
N ALA A 126 1.65 1.64 -6.37
CA ALA A 126 2.42 0.42 -6.60
C ALA A 126 1.81 -0.77 -5.84
N ALA A 127 1.37 -0.55 -4.58
CA ALA A 127 0.63 -1.55 -3.83
C ALA A 127 -0.71 -1.91 -4.48
N ALA A 128 -1.49 -0.90 -4.90
CA ALA A 128 -2.75 -1.10 -5.60
C ALA A 128 -2.58 -1.87 -6.91
N GLN A 129 -1.48 -1.65 -7.63
CA GLN A 129 -1.13 -2.38 -8.85
C GLN A 129 -0.90 -3.87 -8.56
N ILE A 130 -0.11 -4.19 -7.55
CA ILE A 130 0.22 -5.56 -7.16
C ILE A 130 -1.02 -6.29 -6.62
N LEU A 131 -1.83 -5.62 -5.82
CA LEU A 131 -2.98 -6.19 -5.13
C LEU A 131 -4.31 -6.05 -5.91
N LEU A 132 -4.32 -5.54 -7.16
CA LEU A 132 -5.55 -5.24 -7.89
C LEU A 132 -6.46 -6.45 -8.05
N GLY A 133 -5.90 -7.61 -8.35
CA GLY A 133 -6.64 -8.88 -8.50
C GLY A 133 -6.88 -9.64 -7.19
N ARG A 134 -6.40 -9.14 -6.07
CA ARG A 134 -6.43 -9.82 -4.76
C ARG A 134 -7.51 -9.22 -3.86
N GLU A 135 -7.88 -9.94 -2.79
CA GLU A 135 -8.77 -9.43 -1.74
C GLU A 135 -8.06 -8.50 -0.77
N GLU A 136 -6.77 -8.71 -0.61
CA GLU A 136 -5.91 -7.91 0.25
C GLU A 136 -5.83 -6.46 -0.25
N VAL A 137 -5.74 -5.53 0.69
CA VAL A 137 -5.58 -4.09 0.42
C VAL A 137 -4.30 -3.52 1.04
N TYR A 138 -3.60 -4.32 1.84
CA TYR A 138 -2.31 -4.01 2.48
C TYR A 138 -1.48 -5.29 2.64
N PHE A 139 -0.20 -5.14 2.96
CA PHE A 139 0.71 -6.25 3.19
C PHE A 139 0.83 -6.50 4.70
N ALA A 140 0.45 -7.71 5.14
CA ALA A 140 0.61 -8.10 6.54
C ALA A 140 2.08 -7.96 6.95
N LYS A 141 2.34 -7.48 8.16
CA LYS A 141 3.67 -7.21 8.77
C LYS A 141 4.43 -6.00 8.18
N PHE A 142 4.01 -5.42 7.05
CA PHE A 142 4.66 -4.27 6.43
C PHE A 142 3.67 -3.11 6.33
N ASP A 143 3.45 -2.44 7.43
CA ASP A 143 2.55 -1.28 7.55
C ASP A 143 3.30 0.05 7.75
N ASN A 144 4.63 0.01 7.72
CA ASN A 144 5.49 1.15 7.99
C ASN A 144 6.37 1.48 6.78
N TYR A 145 6.22 2.70 6.26
CA TYR A 145 6.93 3.20 5.08
C TYR A 145 7.73 4.45 5.44
N MET A 146 9.05 4.30 5.50
CA MET A 146 9.96 5.42 5.76
C MET A 146 10.41 6.05 4.44
N ILE A 147 10.34 7.38 4.34
CA ILE A 147 10.76 8.12 3.14
C ILE A 147 11.86 9.10 3.52
N CYS A 148 13.08 8.75 3.10
CA CYS A 148 14.27 9.56 3.30
C CYS A 148 14.35 10.68 2.25
N PRO A 149 14.80 11.89 2.61
CA PRO A 149 14.93 13.01 1.66
C PRO A 149 15.97 12.76 0.56
N ASN A 150 16.95 11.92 0.83
CA ASN A 150 18.03 11.54 -0.09
C ASN A 150 18.34 10.05 0.02
N THR A 151 19.40 9.58 -0.64
CA THR A 151 20.00 8.27 -0.37
C THR A 151 20.38 8.16 1.11
N PHE A 152 20.40 6.96 1.65
CA PHE A 152 20.58 6.73 3.08
C PHE A 152 21.45 5.49 3.33
N PRO A 153 22.22 5.44 4.41
CA PRO A 153 22.82 4.24 4.93
C PRO A 153 21.94 3.62 6.01
N THR A 154 22.12 2.33 6.27
CA THR A 154 21.52 1.64 7.43
C THR A 154 22.59 0.82 8.15
N PRO A 155 22.34 0.33 9.37
CA PRO A 155 23.25 -0.58 10.04
C PRO A 155 23.52 -1.88 9.27
N VAL A 156 22.56 -2.35 8.46
CA VAL A 156 22.72 -3.55 7.63
C VAL A 156 23.52 -3.24 6.37
N TYR A 157 23.27 -2.08 5.77
CA TYR A 157 23.97 -1.61 4.56
C TYR A 157 24.58 -0.23 4.81
N PRO A 158 25.87 -0.16 5.21
CA PRO A 158 26.53 1.11 5.51
C PRO A 158 26.75 2.01 4.28
N SER A 159 26.63 1.48 3.05
CA SER A 159 26.72 2.25 1.81
C SER A 159 25.42 3.03 1.55
N GLN A 160 25.53 4.15 0.82
CA GLN A 160 24.39 4.94 0.38
C GLN A 160 23.54 4.15 -0.62
N HIS A 161 22.24 4.02 -0.35
CA HIS A 161 21.32 3.31 -1.22
C HIS A 161 19.94 4.01 -1.26
N ASN A 162 19.06 3.56 -2.16
CA ASN A 162 17.78 4.22 -2.46
C ASN A 162 16.56 3.47 -1.96
N SER A 163 16.67 2.18 -1.68
CA SER A 163 15.57 1.41 -1.09
C SER A 163 16.09 0.23 -0.27
N GLU A 164 15.34 -0.13 0.76
CA GLU A 164 15.63 -1.27 1.61
C GLU A 164 14.35 -1.85 2.20
N LEU A 165 14.28 -3.19 2.24
CA LEU A 165 13.27 -3.95 2.94
C LEU A 165 13.82 -4.41 4.29
N PHE A 166 13.39 -3.77 5.38
CA PHE A 166 13.78 -4.13 6.73
C PHE A 166 12.74 -5.06 7.37
N ALA A 167 12.90 -6.36 7.08
CA ALA A 167 11.89 -7.37 7.38
C ALA A 167 11.65 -7.62 8.88
N LEU A 168 12.64 -7.36 9.73
CA LEU A 168 12.53 -7.57 11.18
C LEU A 168 11.49 -6.65 11.80
N ASP A 169 11.45 -5.39 11.40
CA ASP A 169 10.56 -4.36 11.94
C ASP A 169 9.35 -4.08 11.02
N GLY A 170 9.23 -4.80 9.91
CA GLY A 170 8.14 -4.58 8.95
C GLY A 170 8.18 -3.20 8.29
N VAL A 171 9.38 -2.67 8.05
CA VAL A 171 9.58 -1.33 7.46
C VAL A 171 10.10 -1.46 6.04
N VAL A 172 9.56 -0.65 5.13
CA VAL A 172 10.12 -0.43 3.81
C VAL A 172 10.63 1.00 3.72
N ILE A 173 11.91 1.17 3.34
CA ILE A 173 12.59 2.46 3.33
C ILE A 173 12.84 2.88 1.88
N PHE A 174 12.58 4.14 1.56
CA PHE A 174 12.77 4.69 0.22
C PHE A 174 13.45 6.05 0.24
N SER A 175 14.25 6.32 -0.77
CA SER A 175 14.72 7.65 -1.14
C SER A 175 13.64 8.38 -1.93
N ALA A 176 13.23 9.59 -1.50
CA ALA A 176 12.21 10.39 -2.19
C ALA A 176 12.57 10.71 -3.65
N PRO A 177 13.80 11.17 -3.99
CA PRO A 177 14.18 11.44 -5.37
C PRO A 177 14.09 10.20 -6.27
N ALA A 178 14.49 9.03 -5.78
CA ALA A 178 14.46 7.79 -6.54
C ALA A 178 13.03 7.27 -6.75
N LEU A 179 12.13 7.42 -5.75
CA LEU A 179 10.69 7.14 -5.90
C LEU A 179 10.07 8.00 -7.01
N VAL A 180 10.29 9.32 -6.95
CA VAL A 180 9.73 10.26 -7.93
C VAL A 180 10.27 9.98 -9.32
N HIS A 181 11.59 9.75 -9.45
CA HIS A 181 12.22 9.44 -10.74
C HIS A 181 11.61 8.18 -11.37
N GLY A 182 11.54 7.08 -10.61
CA GLY A 182 10.96 5.81 -11.09
C GLY A 182 9.50 5.95 -11.49
N PHE A 183 8.71 6.77 -10.78
CA PHE A 183 7.31 6.98 -11.07
C PHE A 183 7.06 7.87 -12.29
N THR A 184 7.79 8.99 -12.41
CA THR A 184 7.54 9.99 -13.47
C THR A 184 8.13 9.61 -14.82
N GLN A 185 9.17 8.79 -14.86
CA GLN A 185 9.90 8.38 -16.07
C GLN A 185 9.48 7.01 -16.62
N GLN A 186 8.29 6.53 -16.30
CA GLN A 186 7.77 5.24 -16.77
C GLN A 186 7.63 5.19 -18.29
N PRO A 187 7.94 4.06 -18.93
CA PRO A 187 8.53 2.82 -18.40
C PRO A 187 10.07 2.78 -18.44
N ARG A 188 10.73 3.90 -18.71
CA ARG A 188 12.19 3.99 -18.93
C ARG A 188 13.01 3.89 -17.66
N ALA A 189 12.44 4.25 -16.52
CA ALA A 189 13.10 4.19 -15.22
C ALA A 189 12.64 2.98 -14.41
N PHE A 190 13.55 2.43 -13.61
CA PHE A 190 13.24 1.34 -12.69
C PHE A 190 12.45 1.86 -11.48
N GLN A 191 11.31 1.24 -11.19
CA GLN A 191 10.37 1.69 -10.17
C GLN A 191 10.63 0.98 -8.83
N LEU A 192 11.27 1.67 -7.91
CA LEU A 192 11.64 1.12 -6.60
C LEU A 192 10.42 0.67 -5.79
N ALA A 193 9.29 1.41 -5.84
CA ALA A 193 8.10 1.02 -5.12
C ALA A 193 7.56 -0.34 -5.60
N THR A 194 7.47 -0.56 -6.92
CA THR A 194 7.00 -1.83 -7.48
C THR A 194 7.99 -2.96 -7.17
N TYR A 195 9.28 -2.69 -7.20
CA TYR A 195 10.33 -3.65 -6.85
C TYR A 195 10.24 -4.10 -5.38
N GLU A 196 10.25 -3.16 -4.44
CA GLU A 196 10.23 -3.52 -3.01
C GLU A 196 8.88 -4.13 -2.58
N LEU A 197 7.76 -3.58 -3.07
CA LEU A 197 6.45 -4.15 -2.75
C LEU A 197 6.22 -5.51 -3.42
N GLY A 198 6.88 -5.82 -4.53
CA GLY A 198 6.96 -7.16 -5.09
C GLY A 198 7.63 -8.14 -4.14
N ARG A 199 8.77 -7.76 -3.54
CA ARG A 199 9.47 -8.55 -2.53
C ARG A 199 8.59 -8.77 -1.29
N VAL A 200 7.94 -7.70 -0.81
CA VAL A 200 6.98 -7.79 0.30
C VAL A 200 5.84 -8.75 -0.01
N PHE A 201 5.27 -8.68 -1.22
CA PHE A 201 4.19 -9.56 -1.65
C PHE A 201 4.60 -11.03 -1.57
N PHE A 202 5.75 -11.39 -2.13
CA PHE A 202 6.21 -12.78 -2.12
C PHE A 202 6.65 -13.28 -0.75
N SER A 203 6.96 -12.38 0.18
CA SER A 203 7.27 -12.75 1.57
C SER A 203 6.04 -12.87 2.47
N THR A 204 4.89 -12.31 2.09
CA THR A 204 3.73 -12.17 3.00
C THR A 204 2.39 -12.67 2.46
N VAL A 205 2.12 -12.47 1.18
CA VAL A 205 0.81 -12.70 0.56
C VAL A 205 0.80 -13.94 -0.33
N ALA A 206 1.87 -14.14 -1.09
CA ALA A 206 1.97 -15.28 -2.00
C ALA A 206 2.06 -16.59 -1.21
N SER A 207 1.29 -17.60 -1.64
CA SER A 207 1.50 -18.96 -1.16
C SER A 207 2.80 -19.52 -1.73
N THR A 208 3.42 -20.45 -1.01
CA THR A 208 4.67 -21.10 -1.43
C THR A 208 4.56 -21.80 -2.79
N GLU A 209 3.37 -22.27 -3.16
CA GLU A 209 3.09 -22.96 -4.42
C GLU A 209 3.07 -22.03 -5.65
N THR A 210 2.89 -20.73 -5.44
CA THR A 210 2.79 -19.72 -6.51
C THR A 210 4.06 -18.91 -6.70
N ILE A 211 5.12 -19.18 -5.94
CA ILE A 211 6.39 -18.46 -6.06
C ILE A 211 7.22 -19.10 -7.17
N PRO A 212 7.53 -18.36 -8.27
CA PRO A 212 8.42 -18.86 -9.30
C PRO A 212 9.82 -19.10 -8.74
N ASN A 213 10.45 -20.18 -9.16
CA ASN A 213 11.86 -20.40 -8.86
C ASN A 213 12.72 -19.66 -9.89
N LEU A 214 13.18 -18.48 -9.53
CA LEU A 214 14.10 -17.67 -10.32
C LEU A 214 15.52 -17.80 -9.75
N ASP A 215 16.47 -18.12 -10.62
CA ASP A 215 17.86 -18.19 -10.24
C ASP A 215 18.75 -17.18 -11.01
N ILE A 216 19.99 -17.08 -10.61
CA ILE A 216 20.96 -16.13 -11.16
C ILE A 216 21.20 -16.32 -12.68
N SER A 217 20.98 -17.51 -13.23
CA SER A 217 21.15 -17.77 -14.68
C SER A 217 20.12 -16.99 -15.52
N GLN A 218 19.00 -16.59 -14.93
CA GLN A 218 17.92 -15.87 -15.61
C GLN A 218 18.14 -14.36 -15.71
N TRP A 219 19.22 -13.80 -15.12
CA TRP A 219 19.54 -12.39 -15.24
C TRP A 219 19.57 -11.89 -16.68
N ASN A 220 20.27 -12.60 -17.56
CA ASN A 220 20.36 -12.21 -18.97
C ASN A 220 18.99 -12.13 -19.65
N VAL A 221 18.04 -12.99 -19.24
CA VAL A 221 16.68 -12.97 -19.77
C VAL A 221 15.90 -11.76 -19.22
N LEU A 222 16.02 -11.48 -17.92
CA LEU A 222 15.37 -10.31 -17.31
C LEU A 222 15.91 -8.98 -17.90
N GLU A 223 17.22 -8.88 -18.14
CA GLU A 223 17.82 -7.73 -18.83
C GLU A 223 17.25 -7.55 -20.24
N ASN A 224 17.09 -8.65 -20.99
CA ASN A 224 16.51 -8.62 -22.33
C ASN A 224 15.04 -8.19 -22.33
N ILE A 225 14.27 -8.49 -21.27
CA ILE A 225 12.87 -8.09 -21.14
C ILE A 225 12.75 -6.55 -21.09
N SER A 226 13.53 -5.89 -20.28
CA SER A 226 13.41 -4.45 -20.03
C SER A 226 14.43 -3.60 -20.76
N SER A 227 15.53 -4.20 -21.24
CA SER A 227 16.75 -3.52 -21.68
C SER A 227 17.45 -2.76 -20.54
N MET A 228 17.15 -3.10 -19.30
CA MET A 228 17.83 -2.59 -18.10
C MET A 228 18.83 -3.65 -17.63
N ASN A 229 20.12 -3.36 -17.72
CA ASN A 229 21.14 -4.32 -17.27
C ASN A 229 21.24 -4.35 -15.73
N LYS A 230 21.87 -5.41 -15.21
CA LYS A 230 22.02 -5.62 -13.77
C LYS A 230 22.68 -4.43 -13.08
N ASN A 231 23.76 -3.89 -13.66
CA ASN A 231 24.50 -2.76 -13.08
C ASN A 231 23.62 -1.49 -12.98
N PHE A 232 22.75 -1.24 -13.96
CA PHE A 232 21.79 -0.14 -13.90
C PHE A 232 20.79 -0.33 -12.76
N ILE A 233 20.25 -1.54 -12.59
CA ILE A 233 19.30 -1.85 -11.51
C ILE A 233 19.99 -1.73 -10.15
N GLU A 234 21.22 -2.29 -10.00
CA GLU A 234 22.03 -2.17 -8.80
C GLU A 234 22.33 -0.71 -8.43
N SER A 235 22.72 0.10 -9.42
CA SER A 235 22.98 1.52 -9.19
C SER A 235 21.72 2.30 -8.82
N THR A 236 20.56 1.90 -9.36
CA THR A 236 19.27 2.53 -9.04
C THR A 236 18.81 2.17 -7.63
N ILE A 237 18.96 0.93 -7.20
CA ILE A 237 18.66 0.50 -5.83
C ILE A 237 19.73 1.02 -4.86
N GLY A 238 20.99 1.04 -5.28
CA GLY A 238 22.18 1.35 -4.48
C GLY A 238 22.72 0.14 -3.73
N LEU A 239 22.23 -1.06 -4.00
CA LEU A 239 22.66 -2.31 -3.39
C LEU A 239 23.02 -3.35 -4.46
N ALA A 240 24.05 -4.14 -4.20
CA ALA A 240 24.45 -5.25 -5.05
C ALA A 240 23.45 -6.43 -4.93
N ASN A 241 23.39 -7.25 -5.98
CA ASN A 241 22.58 -8.45 -6.05
C ASN A 241 21.09 -8.20 -5.75
N PRO A 242 20.38 -7.43 -6.59
CA PRO A 242 18.96 -7.19 -6.45
C PRO A 242 18.17 -8.50 -6.38
N ASP A 243 17.07 -8.48 -5.62
CA ASP A 243 16.16 -9.60 -5.52
C ASP A 243 15.46 -9.87 -6.86
N LEU A 244 15.57 -11.10 -7.37
CA LEU A 244 15.04 -11.47 -8.68
C LEU A 244 13.51 -11.40 -8.75
N MET A 245 12.82 -11.70 -7.64
CA MET A 245 11.35 -11.61 -7.60
C MET A 245 10.86 -10.18 -7.63
N GLY A 246 11.56 -9.27 -6.96
CA GLY A 246 11.30 -7.84 -7.06
C GLY A 246 11.50 -7.33 -8.49
N VAL A 247 12.61 -7.71 -9.15
CA VAL A 247 12.89 -7.36 -10.55
C VAL A 247 11.85 -7.96 -11.49
N ALA A 248 11.50 -9.25 -11.32
CA ALA A 248 10.47 -9.91 -12.11
C ALA A 248 9.10 -9.24 -11.94
N THR A 249 8.74 -8.83 -10.73
CA THR A 249 7.49 -8.08 -10.47
C THR A 249 7.49 -6.76 -11.23
N HIS A 250 8.57 -5.99 -11.16
CA HIS A 250 8.70 -4.76 -11.94
C HIS A 250 8.52 -5.01 -13.42
N HIS A 251 9.18 -6.04 -13.97
CA HIS A 251 9.13 -6.34 -15.41
C HIS A 251 7.78 -6.90 -15.86
N PHE A 252 7.13 -7.70 -15.04
CA PHE A 252 5.79 -8.25 -15.28
C PHE A 252 4.76 -7.14 -15.54
N PHE A 253 4.78 -6.06 -14.74
CA PHE A 253 3.83 -4.97 -14.90
C PHE A 253 4.21 -3.96 -15.99
N ASN A 254 5.51 -3.74 -16.23
CA ASN A 254 5.96 -2.70 -17.15
C ASN A 254 6.25 -3.23 -18.57
N PHE A 255 6.63 -4.49 -18.72
CA PHE A 255 7.02 -5.10 -20.00
C PHE A 255 6.31 -6.46 -20.24
N PRO A 256 4.97 -6.56 -20.04
CA PRO A 256 4.28 -7.85 -20.01
C PRO A 256 4.37 -8.64 -21.30
N GLN A 257 4.40 -8.00 -22.49
CA GLN A 257 4.52 -8.69 -23.77
C GLN A 257 5.86 -9.42 -23.88
N LYS A 258 6.96 -8.71 -23.65
CA LYS A 258 8.30 -9.29 -23.70
C LYS A 258 8.51 -10.34 -22.60
N PHE A 259 7.96 -10.07 -21.41
CA PHE A 259 8.04 -11.02 -20.30
C PHE A 259 7.38 -12.35 -20.66
N ASN A 260 6.15 -12.31 -21.19
CA ASN A 260 5.43 -13.51 -21.63
C ASN A 260 6.11 -14.22 -22.79
N GLN A 261 6.79 -13.50 -23.68
CA GLN A 261 7.54 -14.11 -24.81
C GLN A 261 8.80 -14.84 -24.35
N LEU A 262 9.54 -14.31 -23.38
CA LEU A 262 10.84 -14.82 -22.97
C LEU A 262 10.78 -15.76 -21.76
N LEU A 263 9.79 -15.61 -20.89
CA LEU A 263 9.58 -16.40 -19.67
C LEU A 263 8.08 -16.74 -19.50
N PRO A 264 7.46 -17.49 -20.43
CA PRO A 264 6.01 -17.74 -20.42
C PRO A 264 5.53 -18.49 -19.16
N ASP A 265 6.29 -19.46 -18.68
CA ASP A 265 5.94 -20.24 -17.48
C ASP A 265 5.96 -19.35 -16.22
N VAL A 266 7.02 -18.54 -16.07
CA VAL A 266 7.12 -17.58 -14.96
C VAL A 266 6.03 -16.53 -15.06
N PHE A 267 5.72 -16.05 -16.28
CA PHE A 267 4.62 -15.09 -16.49
C PHE A 267 3.29 -15.67 -16.03
N GLN A 268 2.98 -16.92 -16.36
CA GLN A 268 1.74 -17.57 -15.94
C GLN A 268 1.68 -17.76 -14.41
N LEU A 269 2.79 -18.12 -13.76
CA LEU A 269 2.88 -18.21 -12.30
C LEU A 269 2.62 -16.84 -11.65
N LEU A 270 3.20 -15.77 -12.20
CA LEU A 270 2.95 -14.40 -11.71
C LEU A 270 1.50 -13.97 -11.94
N CYS A 271 0.88 -14.34 -13.08
CA CYS A 271 -0.56 -14.11 -13.29
C CYS A 271 -1.40 -14.78 -12.19
N ASN A 272 -1.07 -16.02 -11.82
CA ASN A 272 -1.77 -16.75 -10.77
C ASN A 272 -1.51 -16.10 -9.39
N ALA A 273 -0.25 -15.77 -9.08
CA ALA A 273 0.12 -15.16 -7.80
C ALA A 273 -0.60 -13.82 -7.59
N PHE A 274 -0.59 -12.93 -8.58
CA PHE A 274 -1.25 -11.62 -8.50
C PHE A 274 -2.76 -11.68 -8.79
N ASN A 275 -3.27 -12.84 -9.25
CA ASN A 275 -4.64 -13.01 -9.74
C ASN A 275 -5.03 -11.96 -10.80
N GLN A 276 -4.10 -11.63 -11.70
CA GLN A 276 -4.29 -10.66 -12.77
C GLN A 276 -3.35 -10.92 -13.95
N ASN A 277 -3.80 -10.57 -15.15
CA ASN A 277 -3.00 -10.68 -16.36
C ASN A 277 -2.87 -9.31 -17.02
N PRO A 278 -1.68 -8.67 -17.03
CA PRO A 278 -1.50 -7.34 -17.57
C PRO A 278 -1.60 -7.25 -19.11
N LEU A 279 -1.71 -8.40 -19.81
CA LEU A 279 -1.94 -8.49 -21.26
C LEU A 279 -3.42 -8.53 -21.63
N LYS A 280 -4.30 -8.85 -20.70
CA LYS A 280 -5.74 -8.98 -20.91
C LYS A 280 -6.45 -7.90 -20.10
N GLU A 281 -7.54 -7.38 -20.64
CA GLU A 281 -8.46 -6.61 -19.82
C GLU A 281 -9.02 -7.51 -18.73
N MET A 282 -8.84 -7.11 -17.47
CA MET A 282 -9.41 -7.85 -16.34
C MET A 282 -10.94 -7.81 -16.44
N ASN A 283 -11.58 -8.96 -16.20
CA ASN A 283 -13.03 -9.00 -16.17
C ASN A 283 -13.54 -8.25 -14.91
N PRO A 284 -14.27 -7.13 -15.07
CA PRO A 284 -14.69 -6.30 -13.94
C PRO A 284 -15.64 -7.02 -12.96
N ILE A 285 -16.33 -8.08 -13.42
CA ILE A 285 -17.27 -8.84 -12.59
C ILE A 285 -16.54 -9.60 -11.47
N ILE A 286 -15.34 -10.11 -11.73
CA ILE A 286 -14.55 -10.84 -10.72
C ILE A 286 -13.97 -9.86 -9.68
N ALA A 287 -13.59 -8.66 -10.12
CA ALA A 287 -13.01 -7.65 -9.24
C ALA A 287 -14.05 -6.97 -8.33
N SER A 288 -15.30 -6.80 -8.78
CA SER A 288 -16.36 -6.12 -8.01
C SER A 288 -17.02 -6.99 -6.92
N GLN A 289 -16.92 -8.31 -7.01
CA GLN A 289 -17.50 -9.23 -6.01
C GLN A 289 -16.62 -9.44 -4.77
N LYS A 290 -15.41 -8.85 -4.72
CA LYS A 290 -14.39 -9.15 -3.71
C LYS A 290 -14.01 -7.98 -2.77
N LEU A 291 -14.86 -6.94 -2.71
CA LEU A 291 -14.66 -5.83 -1.76
C LEU A 291 -15.74 -5.85 -0.67
#